data_86ede3e119899785a61913f9c9815bc8
#
_entry.id   86ede3e119899785a61913f9c9815bc8
#
_cell.length_a   1.000
_cell.length_b   1.000
_cell.length_c   1.000
_cell.angle_alpha   90.00
_cell.angle_beta   90.00
_cell.angle_gamma   90.00
#
_symmetry.space_group_name_H-M   'P 1'
#
loop_
_entity.id
_entity.type
_entity.pdbx_description
1 polymer ?
#
loop_
_entity_poly.entity_id
_entity_poly.type
_entity_poly.pdbx_seq_one_letter_code
_entity_poly.pdbx_strand_id
1 'polypeptide(L)'
;MADCSNVEEATNCFELGADIIGTTLSGYCDETTPEAPDLEFVKSLAKTGMFVMAEGRYNSPKLAEKAILAGADSVTIGSAITRIEHICSWFKRSVDNARLIKRQA
;
A
#
# COMPACT_ATOMS: atom_id res chain seq x y z
N MET A 1 12.68 -11.64 -3.53
CA MET A 1 11.77 -10.78 -2.77
C MET A 1 10.74 -11.64 -2.04
N ALA A 2 10.47 -11.32 -0.80
CA ALA A 2 9.47 -12.01 0.00
C ALA A 2 8.30 -11.08 0.27
N ASP A 3 7.09 -11.52 -0.09
CA ASP A 3 5.85 -10.78 0.18
C ASP A 3 5.33 -11.15 1.56
N CYS A 4 5.15 -10.18 2.42
CA CYS A 4 4.81 -10.39 3.82
C CYS A 4 3.58 -9.57 4.23
N SER A 5 2.89 -10.06 5.28
CA SER A 5 1.71 -9.39 5.82
C SER A 5 1.96 -8.71 7.16
N ASN A 6 3.03 -9.07 7.86
CA ASN A 6 3.34 -8.52 9.19
C ASN A 6 4.85 -8.57 9.47
N VAL A 7 5.25 -7.92 10.57
CA VAL A 7 6.66 -7.81 10.96
C VAL A 7 7.30 -9.17 11.28
N GLU A 8 6.56 -10.08 11.88
CA GLU A 8 7.06 -11.42 12.21
C GLU A 8 7.45 -12.19 10.96
N GLU A 9 6.55 -12.23 9.97
CA GLU A 9 6.83 -12.86 8.67
C GLU A 9 8.04 -12.23 7.97
N ALA A 10 8.10 -10.91 7.97
CA ALA A 10 9.19 -10.17 7.35
C ALA A 10 10.53 -10.49 8.02
N THR A 11 10.57 -10.54 9.34
CA THR A 11 11.78 -10.88 10.10
C THR A 11 12.24 -12.29 9.77
N ASN A 12 11.33 -13.25 9.75
CA ASN A 12 11.65 -14.64 9.42
C ASN A 12 12.20 -14.76 8.00
N CYS A 13 11.60 -14.09 7.03
CA CYS A 13 12.08 -14.09 5.64
C CYS A 13 13.46 -13.44 5.51
N PHE A 14 13.68 -12.35 6.21
CA PHE A 14 14.96 -11.65 6.21
C PHE A 14 16.07 -12.54 6.81
N GLU A 15 15.81 -13.21 7.93
CA GLU A 15 16.75 -14.14 8.56
C GLU A 15 17.06 -15.34 7.66
N LEU A 16 16.11 -15.75 6.81
CA LEU A 16 16.31 -16.81 5.82
C LEU A 16 17.03 -16.35 4.56
N GLY A 17 17.41 -15.07 4.48
CA GLY A 17 18.23 -14.54 3.39
C GLY A 17 17.46 -13.79 2.30
N ALA A 18 16.21 -13.39 2.52
CA ALA A 18 15.51 -12.55 1.56
C ALA A 18 16.19 -11.18 1.47
N ASP A 19 16.48 -10.73 0.24
CA ASP A 19 17.13 -9.44 0.01
C ASP A 19 16.16 -8.27 0.06
N ILE A 20 14.91 -8.50 -0.35
CA ILE A 20 13.85 -7.49 -0.44
C ILE A 20 12.61 -8.01 0.28
N ILE A 21 12.05 -7.18 1.15
CA ILE A 21 10.79 -7.48 1.85
C ILE A 21 9.69 -6.58 1.27
N GLY A 22 8.64 -7.20 0.74
CA GLY A 22 7.47 -6.50 0.22
C GLY A 22 6.33 -6.49 1.23
N THR A 23 5.62 -5.37 1.33
CA THR A 23 4.45 -5.24 2.23
C THR A 23 3.15 -5.69 1.56
N THR A 24 3.25 -6.41 0.47
CA THR A 24 2.18 -6.78 -0.47
C THR A 24 0.96 -7.42 0.17
N LEU A 25 1.16 -8.29 1.16
CA LEU A 25 0.08 -9.08 1.76
C LEU A 25 -0.60 -8.40 2.95
N SER A 26 -0.09 -7.25 3.39
CA SER A 26 -0.70 -6.52 4.51
C SER A 26 -2.14 -6.12 4.18
N GLY A 27 -3.06 -6.45 5.08
CA GLY A 27 -4.48 -6.15 4.93
C GLY A 27 -5.27 -7.19 4.14
N TYR A 28 -4.61 -8.15 3.51
CA TYR A 28 -5.29 -9.19 2.70
C TYR A 28 -5.49 -10.51 3.44
N CYS A 29 -4.99 -10.62 4.66
CA CYS A 29 -5.14 -11.82 5.49
C CYS A 29 -6.34 -11.75 6.44
N ASP A 30 -7.02 -10.62 6.50
CA ASP A 30 -8.20 -10.38 7.33
C ASP A 30 -9.49 -10.45 6.50
N GLU A 31 -10.64 -10.50 7.18
CA GLU A 31 -11.96 -10.56 6.51
C GLU A 31 -12.24 -9.33 5.65
N THR A 32 -11.72 -8.17 6.04
CA THR A 32 -11.89 -6.92 5.30
C THR A 32 -10.53 -6.32 4.96
N THR A 33 -10.39 -5.84 3.71
CA THR A 33 -9.18 -5.16 3.27
C THR A 33 -9.33 -3.65 3.47
N PRO A 34 -8.41 -2.98 4.19
CA PRO A 34 -8.44 -1.53 4.33
C PRO A 34 -8.30 -0.83 2.97
N GLU A 35 -8.85 0.37 2.83
CA GLU A 35 -8.71 1.17 1.62
C GLU A 35 -7.32 1.84 1.52
N ALA A 36 -6.73 2.18 2.65
CA ALA A 36 -5.43 2.84 2.70
C ALA A 36 -4.28 1.84 2.70
N PRO A 37 -3.09 2.24 2.21
CA PRO A 37 -1.88 1.43 2.34
C PRO A 37 -1.42 1.36 3.80
N ASP A 38 -0.62 0.34 4.12
CA ASP A 38 -0.12 0.11 5.48
C ASP A 38 1.22 0.83 5.71
N LEU A 39 1.16 2.11 5.97
CA LEU A 39 2.34 2.94 6.24
C LEU A 39 3.01 2.59 7.57
N GLU A 40 2.26 2.13 8.56
CA GLU A 40 2.82 1.73 9.86
C GLU A 40 3.70 0.48 9.72
N PHE A 41 3.29 -0.46 8.87
CA PHE A 41 4.10 -1.63 8.56
C PHE A 41 5.42 -1.23 7.89
N VAL A 42 5.36 -0.31 6.92
CA VAL A 42 6.56 0.25 6.28
C VAL A 42 7.49 0.88 7.32
N LYS A 43 6.97 1.71 8.21
CA LYS A 43 7.76 2.35 9.27
C LYS A 43 8.43 1.33 10.18
N SER A 44 7.71 0.30 10.55
CA SER A 44 8.24 -0.76 11.42
C SER A 44 9.39 -1.51 10.76
N LEU A 45 9.26 -1.85 9.49
CA LEU A 45 10.30 -2.54 8.74
C LEU A 45 11.52 -1.64 8.48
N ALA A 46 11.30 -0.37 8.22
CA ALA A 46 12.37 0.58 7.95
C ALA A 46 13.37 0.69 9.11
N LYS A 47 12.92 0.47 10.34
CA LYS A 47 13.77 0.52 11.53
C LYS A 47 14.70 -0.68 11.66
N THR A 48 14.50 -1.73 10.90
CA THR A 48 15.22 -2.99 11.04
C THR A 48 16.44 -3.13 10.13
N GLY A 49 16.63 -2.18 9.20
CA GLY A 49 17.71 -2.25 8.21
C GLY A 49 17.40 -3.12 6.99
N MET A 50 16.21 -3.68 6.87
CA MET A 50 15.77 -4.44 5.70
C MET A 50 15.57 -3.50 4.50
N PHE A 51 15.76 -4.02 3.27
CA PHE A 51 15.32 -3.33 2.07
C PHE A 51 13.81 -3.51 1.95
N VAL A 52 13.06 -2.41 2.02
CA VAL A 52 11.60 -2.41 2.07
C VAL A 52 11.01 -1.94 0.73
N MET A 53 10.23 -2.82 0.11
CA MET A 53 9.40 -2.51 -1.06
C MET A 53 7.97 -2.29 -0.59
N ALA A 54 7.51 -1.05 -0.57
CA ALA A 54 6.12 -0.75 -0.24
C ALA A 54 5.21 -1.12 -1.41
N GLU A 55 4.23 -1.96 -1.17
CA GLU A 55 3.29 -2.42 -2.18
C GLU A 55 1.92 -2.68 -1.55
N GLY A 56 0.87 -2.36 -2.27
CA GLY A 56 -0.51 -2.58 -1.88
C GLY A 56 -1.25 -1.29 -1.55
N ARG A 57 -2.25 -0.99 -2.35
CA ARG A 57 -3.18 0.13 -2.18
C ARG A 57 -2.54 1.52 -2.28
N TYR A 58 -1.40 1.65 -2.95
CA TYR A 58 -0.80 2.96 -3.26
C TYR A 58 -1.49 3.54 -4.49
N ASN A 59 -2.67 4.10 -4.28
CA ASN A 59 -3.60 4.48 -5.34
C ASN A 59 -3.49 5.95 -5.79
N SER A 60 -2.48 6.67 -5.30
CA SER A 60 -2.19 8.03 -5.74
C SER A 60 -0.69 8.33 -5.62
N PRO A 61 -0.18 9.30 -6.40
CA PRO A 61 1.21 9.73 -6.26
C PRO A 61 1.57 10.19 -4.85
N LYS A 62 0.63 10.84 -4.16
CA LYS A 62 0.84 11.32 -2.79
C LYS A 62 1.04 10.19 -1.78
N LEU A 63 0.31 9.09 -1.94
CA LEU A 63 0.48 7.91 -1.10
C LEU A 63 1.84 7.25 -1.34
N ALA A 64 2.29 7.18 -2.58
CA ALA A 64 3.62 6.66 -2.92
C ALA A 64 4.73 7.53 -2.28
N GLU A 65 4.59 8.85 -2.31
CA GLU A 65 5.49 9.78 -1.63
C GLU A 65 5.55 9.48 -0.13
N LYS A 66 4.38 9.28 0.51
CA LYS A 66 4.30 8.95 1.92
C LYS A 66 5.01 7.65 2.29
N ALA A 67 5.00 6.67 1.40
CA ALA A 67 5.73 5.41 1.62
C ALA A 67 7.24 5.65 1.73
N ILE A 68 7.80 6.44 0.83
CA ILE A 68 9.23 6.78 0.87
C ILE A 68 9.56 7.59 2.13
N LEU A 69 8.72 8.56 2.50
CA LEU A 69 8.90 9.34 3.72
C LEU A 69 8.76 8.48 4.98
N ALA A 70 8.00 7.41 4.93
CA ALA A 70 7.88 6.44 6.01
C ALA A 70 9.10 5.52 6.15
N GLY A 71 9.99 5.52 5.15
CA GLY A 71 11.24 4.77 5.17
C GLY A 71 11.34 3.63 4.16
N ALA A 72 10.39 3.49 3.25
CA ALA A 72 10.51 2.51 2.18
C ALA A 72 11.68 2.86 1.23
N ASP A 73 12.36 1.85 0.74
CA ASP A 73 13.43 2.00 -0.24
C ASP A 73 12.87 2.12 -1.67
N SER A 74 11.72 1.54 -1.91
CA SER A 74 11.04 1.59 -3.21
C SER A 74 9.54 1.38 -3.03
N VAL A 75 8.76 1.68 -4.08
CA VAL A 75 7.32 1.52 -4.10
C VAL A 75 6.89 0.81 -5.38
N THR A 76 6.04 -0.18 -5.26
CA THR A 76 5.43 -0.85 -6.40
C THR A 76 3.97 -0.41 -6.54
N ILE A 77 3.62 0.10 -7.71
CA ILE A 77 2.28 0.56 -8.03
C ILE A 77 1.70 -0.37 -9.10
N GLY A 78 0.57 -0.99 -8.79
CA GLY A 78 -0.11 -1.90 -9.71
C GLY A 78 -1.39 -1.30 -10.26
N SER A 79 -2.51 -1.62 -9.64
CA SER A 79 -3.87 -1.29 -10.10
C SER A 79 -4.09 0.18 -10.44
N ALA A 80 -3.45 1.10 -9.71
CA ALA A 80 -3.54 2.54 -9.95
C ALA A 80 -3.04 2.95 -11.34
N ILE A 81 -2.19 2.14 -11.96
CA ILE A 81 -1.62 2.42 -13.29
C ILE A 81 -2.20 1.47 -14.35
N THR A 82 -2.40 0.19 -14.00
CA THR A 82 -2.70 -0.87 -14.97
C THR A 82 -4.17 -1.24 -15.08
N ARG A 83 -5.01 -0.89 -14.08
CA ARG A 83 -6.41 -1.30 -14.01
C ARG A 83 -7.34 -0.11 -14.23
N ILE A 84 -7.65 0.15 -15.52
CA ILE A 84 -8.50 1.26 -15.95
C ILE A 84 -9.87 1.24 -15.27
N GLU A 85 -10.46 0.05 -15.07
CA GLU A 85 -11.76 -0.10 -14.42
C GLU A 85 -11.76 0.44 -12.98
N HIS A 86 -10.66 0.27 -12.24
CA HIS A 86 -10.53 0.82 -10.90
C HIS A 86 -10.38 2.34 -10.95
N ILE A 87 -9.58 2.85 -11.87
CA ILE A 87 -9.37 4.29 -12.04
C ILE A 87 -10.69 4.97 -12.36
N CYS A 88 -11.45 4.46 -13.32
CA CYS A 88 -12.75 4.96 -13.68
C CYS A 88 -13.73 4.96 -12.50
N SER A 89 -13.73 3.89 -11.72
CA SER A 89 -14.55 3.77 -10.52
C SER A 89 -14.22 4.84 -9.47
N TRP A 90 -12.95 5.14 -9.25
CA TRP A 90 -12.53 6.18 -8.31
C TRP A 90 -13.03 7.57 -8.73
N PHE A 91 -12.88 7.90 -10.02
CA PHE A 91 -13.38 9.17 -10.56
C PHE A 91 -14.90 9.26 -10.44
N LYS A 92 -15.60 8.19 -10.84
CA LYS A 92 -17.07 8.14 -10.76
C LYS A 92 -17.56 8.36 -9.33
N ARG A 93 -16.96 7.68 -8.36
CA ARG A 93 -17.33 7.81 -6.95
C ARG A 93 -17.18 9.27 -6.48
N SER A 94 -16.07 9.92 -6.81
CA SER A 94 -15.83 11.31 -6.41
C SER A 94 -16.86 12.26 -7.02
N VAL A 95 -17.18 12.07 -8.29
CA VAL A 95 -18.19 12.89 -8.99
C VAL A 95 -19.58 12.69 -8.38
N ASP A 96 -19.95 11.44 -8.12
CA ASP A 96 -21.26 11.12 -7.50
C ASP A 96 -21.39 11.71 -6.10
N ASN A 97 -20.33 11.63 -5.30
CA ASN A 97 -20.31 12.26 -3.97
C ASN A 97 -20.46 13.78 -4.06
N ALA A 98 -19.77 14.41 -4.99
CA ALA A 98 -19.89 15.86 -5.22
C ALA A 98 -21.30 16.27 -5.64
N ARG A 99 -21.96 15.46 -6.46
CA ARG A 99 -23.36 15.69 -6.85
C ARG A 99 -24.31 15.64 -5.66
N LEU A 100 -24.12 14.69 -4.74
CA LEU A 100 -24.92 14.60 -3.54
C LEU A 100 -24.75 15.84 -2.66
N ILE A 101 -23.52 16.29 -2.46
CA ILE A 101 -23.21 17.50 -1.68
C ILE A 101 -23.87 18.72 -2.34
N LYS A 102 -23.76 18.85 -3.66
CA LYS A 102 -24.37 19.96 -4.41
C LYS A 102 -25.89 20.02 -4.25
N ARG A 103 -26.57 18.87 -4.20
CA ARG A 103 -28.03 18.80 -4.04
C ARG A 103 -28.49 19.21 -2.65
N GLN A 104 -27.63 19.08 -1.64
CA GLN A 104 -27.91 19.42 -0.25
C GLN A 104 -27.63 20.91 0.08
N ALA A 105 -26.96 21.59 -0.82
CA ALA A 105 -26.56 22.99 -0.64
C ALA A 105 -27.71 23.96 -0.96
#